data_b72ba4183d274812c0883e7089732a4c
#
_entry.id   b72ba4183d274812c0883e7089732a4c
#
_cell.length_a   1.000
_cell.length_b   1.000
_cell.length_c   1.000
_cell.angle_alpha   90.00
_cell.angle_beta   90.00
_cell.angle_gamma   90.00
#
_symmetry.space_group_name_H-M   'P 1'
#
loop_
_entity.id
_entity.type
_entity.pdbx_description
1 polymer ?
#
loop_
_entity_poly.entity_id
_entity_poly.type
_entity_poly.pdbx_seq_one_letter_code
_entity_poly.pdbx_strand_id
1 'polypeptide(L)'
;GSKNDIKALSNYGKYLGIAFQIQDDLLDIIADKSEFGKRIGGDLVEGKKTFLFIEALEKAKGKDKGDLLTVVANKGIKENQIEYYKNLYEKLGVIDDAKAAIRSYTNKALGSINKLSNKSEVEIFYWLADSLIKRNK
;
A
#
# COMPACT_ATOMS: atom_id res chain seq x y z
N GLY A 1 29.76 -3.10 -10.92
CA GLY A 1 29.31 -3.66 -9.74
C GLY A 1 29.55 -5.13 -9.54
N SER A 2 29.50 -5.52 -8.31
CA SER A 2 29.62 -6.91 -7.91
C SER A 2 28.26 -7.61 -7.98
N LYS A 3 28.27 -8.95 -7.89
CA LYS A 3 27.02 -9.72 -7.77
C LYS A 3 26.22 -9.27 -6.55
N ASN A 4 26.91 -8.90 -5.46
CA ASN A 4 26.26 -8.39 -4.24
C ASN A 4 25.54 -7.08 -4.50
N ASP A 5 26.11 -6.17 -5.30
CA ASP A 5 25.48 -4.91 -5.66
C ASP A 5 24.23 -5.14 -6.50
N ILE A 6 24.28 -6.08 -7.45
CA ILE A 6 23.12 -6.43 -8.28
C ILE A 6 21.99 -6.95 -7.42
N LYS A 7 22.29 -7.86 -6.48
CA LYS A 7 21.29 -8.40 -5.57
C LYS A 7 20.71 -7.33 -4.65
N ALA A 8 21.54 -6.42 -4.15
CA ALA A 8 21.10 -5.33 -3.29
C ALA A 8 20.13 -4.41 -4.03
N LEU A 9 20.44 -4.04 -5.28
CA LEU A 9 19.57 -3.21 -6.09
C LEU A 9 18.26 -3.91 -6.45
N SER A 10 18.34 -5.21 -6.75
CA SER A 10 17.15 -6.01 -7.04
C SER A 10 16.22 -6.06 -5.84
N ASN A 11 16.76 -6.29 -4.63
CA ASN A 11 15.96 -6.31 -3.40
C ASN A 11 15.38 -4.93 -3.09
N TYR A 12 16.17 -3.89 -3.29
CA TYR A 12 15.71 -2.51 -3.12
C TYR A 12 14.47 -2.24 -4.00
N GLY A 13 14.58 -2.53 -5.28
CA GLY A 13 13.48 -2.32 -6.23
C GLY A 13 12.23 -3.13 -5.86
N LYS A 14 12.43 -4.38 -5.47
CA LYS A 14 11.34 -5.26 -5.06
C LYS A 14 10.58 -4.71 -3.85
N TYR A 15 11.32 -4.39 -2.79
CA TYR A 15 10.68 -3.93 -1.55
C TYR A 15 10.08 -2.54 -1.69
N LEU A 16 10.76 -1.63 -2.39
CA LEU A 16 10.23 -0.29 -2.63
C LEU A 16 8.97 -0.35 -3.49
N GLY A 17 8.95 -1.23 -4.49
CA GLY A 17 7.78 -1.46 -5.34
C GLY A 17 6.57 -1.94 -4.55
N ILE A 18 6.79 -2.86 -3.59
CA ILE A 18 5.71 -3.34 -2.72
C ILE A 18 5.19 -2.18 -1.84
N ALA A 19 6.08 -1.42 -1.23
CA ALA A 19 5.70 -0.27 -0.40
C ALA A 19 4.89 0.74 -1.21
N PHE A 20 5.34 1.04 -2.42
CA PHE A 20 4.67 1.97 -3.32
C PHE A 20 3.27 1.47 -3.69
N GLN A 21 3.13 0.20 -3.99
CA GLN A 21 1.82 -0.38 -4.35
C GLN A 21 0.84 -0.31 -3.18
N ILE A 22 1.30 -0.64 -1.98
CA ILE A 22 0.45 -0.55 -0.78
C ILE A 22 0.03 0.90 -0.55
N GLN A 23 0.95 1.85 -0.72
CA GLN A 23 0.66 3.27 -0.58
C GLN A 23 -0.39 3.73 -1.59
N ASP A 24 -0.27 3.29 -2.83
CA ASP A 24 -1.23 3.61 -3.88
C ASP A 24 -2.63 3.09 -3.52
N ASP A 25 -2.70 1.85 -3.04
CA ASP A 25 -3.95 1.25 -2.58
C ASP A 25 -4.55 2.04 -1.41
N LEU A 26 -3.70 2.45 -0.46
CA LEU A 26 -4.13 3.22 0.70
C LEU A 26 -4.68 4.59 0.30
N LEU A 27 -4.00 5.27 -0.61
CA LEU A 27 -4.41 6.59 -1.08
C LEU A 27 -5.77 6.56 -1.77
N ASP A 28 -6.09 5.48 -2.45
CA ASP A 28 -7.39 5.34 -3.11
C ASP A 28 -8.54 5.48 -2.12
N ILE A 29 -8.34 5.08 -0.86
CA ILE A 29 -9.41 5.10 0.14
C ILE A 29 -9.33 6.30 1.09
N ILE A 30 -8.14 6.85 1.36
CA ILE A 30 -7.98 7.92 2.35
C ILE A 30 -7.72 9.30 1.76
N ALA A 31 -7.35 9.39 0.48
CA ALA A 31 -7.02 10.67 -0.13
C ALA A 31 -8.25 11.59 -0.20
N ASP A 32 -8.00 12.89 -0.10
CA ASP A 32 -9.03 13.88 -0.35
C ASP A 32 -9.30 13.93 -1.85
N LYS A 33 -10.57 13.80 -2.23
CA LYS A 33 -11.01 13.84 -3.62
C LYS A 33 -10.50 15.08 -4.37
N SER A 34 -10.41 16.22 -3.68
CA SER A 34 -9.98 17.47 -4.27
C SER A 34 -8.51 17.50 -4.66
N GLU A 35 -7.67 16.68 -4.01
CA GLU A 35 -6.22 16.70 -4.26
C GLU A 35 -5.83 16.04 -5.59
N PHE A 36 -6.55 15.01 -5.98
CA PHE A 36 -6.15 14.19 -7.12
C PHE A 36 -7.14 14.21 -8.28
N GLY A 37 -8.27 14.87 -8.12
CA GLY A 37 -9.32 14.86 -9.14
C GLY A 37 -9.86 13.46 -9.42
N LYS A 38 -9.55 12.49 -8.58
CA LYS A 38 -9.98 11.10 -8.73
C LYS A 38 -11.14 10.78 -7.81
N ARG A 39 -11.92 9.78 -8.22
CA ARG A 39 -12.94 9.21 -7.35
C ARG A 39 -12.29 8.43 -6.21
N ILE A 40 -12.62 8.75 -4.96
CA ILE A 40 -12.15 8.03 -3.79
C ILE A 40 -12.87 6.68 -3.72
N GLY A 41 -12.14 5.62 -3.39
CA GLY A 41 -12.71 4.30 -3.22
C GLY A 41 -12.96 3.55 -4.51
N GLY A 42 -12.37 4.00 -5.61
CA GLY A 42 -12.52 3.34 -6.91
C GLY A 42 -12.13 1.88 -6.90
N ASP A 43 -11.09 1.50 -6.13
CA ASP A 43 -10.67 0.12 -6.02
C ASP A 43 -11.77 -0.77 -5.42
N LEU A 44 -12.49 -0.26 -4.42
CA LEU A 44 -13.63 -0.98 -3.83
C LEU A 44 -14.78 -1.12 -4.82
N VAL A 45 -15.08 -0.06 -5.56
CA VAL A 45 -16.15 -0.08 -6.55
C VAL A 45 -15.85 -1.13 -7.63
N GLU A 46 -14.60 -1.25 -8.02
CA GLU A 46 -14.17 -2.21 -9.02
C GLU A 46 -13.96 -3.62 -8.45
N GLY A 47 -14.00 -3.77 -7.14
CA GLY A 47 -13.78 -5.06 -6.48
C GLY A 47 -12.33 -5.52 -6.54
N LYS A 48 -11.39 -4.57 -6.62
CA LYS A 48 -9.97 -4.88 -6.68
C LYS A 48 -9.48 -5.47 -5.36
N LYS A 49 -8.69 -6.53 -5.43
CA LYS A 49 -8.14 -7.20 -4.25
C LYS A 49 -6.87 -6.53 -3.78
N THR A 50 -7.01 -5.39 -3.13
CA THR A 50 -5.90 -4.60 -2.60
C THR A 50 -5.36 -5.22 -1.32
N PHE A 51 -4.20 -4.73 -0.87
CA PHE A 51 -3.65 -5.09 0.44
C PHE A 51 -4.69 -4.87 1.54
N LEU A 52 -5.38 -3.72 1.52
CA LEU A 52 -6.39 -3.38 2.52
C LEU A 52 -7.54 -4.39 2.53
N PHE A 53 -8.01 -4.76 1.36
CA PHE A 53 -9.13 -5.69 1.24
C PHE A 53 -8.75 -7.08 1.75
N ILE A 54 -7.58 -7.57 1.37
CA ILE A 54 -7.09 -8.88 1.79
C ILE A 54 -6.89 -8.92 3.32
N GLU A 55 -6.25 -7.88 3.88
CA GLU A 55 -6.07 -7.75 5.34
C GLU A 55 -7.41 -7.70 6.06
N ALA A 56 -8.37 -6.93 5.53
CA ALA A 56 -9.69 -6.82 6.12
C ALA A 56 -10.39 -8.18 6.13
N LEU A 57 -10.30 -8.91 5.03
CA LEU A 57 -10.93 -10.22 4.92
C LEU A 57 -10.35 -11.22 5.92
N GLU A 58 -9.06 -11.16 6.18
CA GLU A 58 -8.40 -12.03 7.16
C GLU A 58 -8.79 -11.67 8.60
N LYS A 59 -8.94 -10.39 8.90
CA LYS A 59 -9.27 -9.92 10.25
C LYS A 59 -10.75 -10.00 10.59
N ALA A 60 -11.61 -9.85 9.60
CA ALA A 60 -13.05 -9.75 9.81
C ALA A 60 -13.66 -11.05 10.27
N LYS A 61 -14.69 -10.94 11.11
CA LYS A 61 -15.46 -12.07 11.62
C LYS A 61 -16.95 -11.73 11.57
N GLY A 62 -17.80 -12.76 11.53
CA GLY A 62 -19.24 -12.57 11.58
C GLY A 62 -19.77 -11.69 10.44
N LYS A 63 -20.55 -10.67 10.80
CA LYS A 63 -21.18 -9.78 9.83
C LYS A 63 -20.15 -9.06 8.96
N ASP A 64 -19.07 -8.60 9.57
CA ASP A 64 -18.03 -7.86 8.85
C ASP A 64 -17.42 -8.71 7.73
N LYS A 65 -17.15 -9.97 8.03
CA LYS A 65 -16.63 -10.90 7.02
C LYS A 65 -17.69 -11.16 5.93
N GLY A 66 -18.94 -11.29 6.32
CA GLY A 66 -20.04 -11.45 5.37
C GLY A 66 -20.15 -10.27 4.41
N ASP A 67 -20.01 -9.05 4.92
CA ASP A 67 -20.03 -7.84 4.10
C ASP A 67 -18.89 -7.84 3.07
N LEU A 68 -17.70 -8.22 3.49
CA LEU A 68 -16.55 -8.28 2.57
C LEU A 68 -16.71 -9.39 1.53
N LEU A 69 -17.24 -10.53 1.93
CA LEU A 69 -17.53 -11.62 0.97
C LEU A 69 -18.58 -11.21 -0.05
N THR A 70 -19.51 -10.34 0.34
CA THR A 70 -20.51 -9.78 -0.58
C THR A 70 -19.82 -8.91 -1.66
N VAL A 71 -18.77 -8.17 -1.30
CA VAL A 71 -17.99 -7.40 -2.28
C VAL A 71 -17.39 -8.35 -3.33
N VAL A 72 -16.86 -9.50 -2.88
CA VAL A 72 -16.30 -10.50 -3.80
C VAL A 72 -17.38 -11.04 -4.73
N ALA A 73 -18.53 -11.42 -4.16
CA ALA A 73 -19.63 -12.00 -4.94
C ALA A 73 -20.17 -11.03 -5.98
N ASN A 74 -20.27 -9.75 -5.65
CA ASN A 74 -20.81 -8.71 -6.52
C ASN A 74 -19.74 -8.05 -7.40
N LYS A 75 -18.48 -8.45 -7.28
CA LYS A 75 -17.35 -7.89 -8.01
C LYS A 75 -17.20 -6.39 -7.81
N GLY A 76 -17.48 -5.93 -6.60
CA GLY A 76 -17.37 -4.54 -6.21
C GLY A 76 -18.53 -4.05 -5.37
N ILE A 77 -18.60 -2.74 -5.22
CA ILE A 77 -19.63 -2.06 -4.44
C ILE A 77 -20.19 -0.88 -5.24
N LYS A 78 -21.29 -0.30 -4.75
CA LYS A 78 -21.81 0.94 -5.27
C LYS A 78 -21.09 2.12 -4.64
N GLU A 79 -21.04 3.24 -5.33
CA GLU A 79 -20.36 4.44 -4.82
C GLU A 79 -20.90 4.91 -3.47
N ASN A 80 -22.20 4.75 -3.24
CA ASN A 80 -22.81 5.15 -1.97
C ASN A 80 -22.45 4.22 -0.80
N GLN A 81 -21.73 3.14 -1.06
CA GLN A 81 -21.26 2.21 -0.02
C GLN A 81 -19.80 2.43 0.36
N ILE A 82 -19.07 3.31 -0.32
CA ILE A 82 -17.65 3.53 -0.08
C ILE A 82 -17.39 3.92 1.38
N GLU A 83 -18.16 4.86 1.91
CA GLU A 83 -17.98 5.33 3.29
C GLU A 83 -18.17 4.21 4.30
N TYR A 84 -19.14 3.33 4.06
CA TYR A 84 -19.39 2.18 4.92
C TYR A 84 -18.16 1.26 5.01
N TYR A 85 -17.56 0.93 3.84
CA TYR A 85 -16.40 0.05 3.81
C TYR A 85 -15.12 0.75 4.28
N LYS A 86 -15.00 2.05 4.06
CA LYS A 86 -13.90 2.82 4.63
C LYS A 86 -13.95 2.78 6.15
N ASN A 87 -15.12 2.98 6.73
CA ASN A 87 -15.29 2.89 8.18
C ASN A 87 -15.01 1.47 8.69
N LEU A 88 -15.37 0.45 7.92
CA LEU A 88 -15.06 -0.94 8.26
C LEU A 88 -13.54 -1.16 8.27
N TYR A 89 -12.81 -0.62 7.29
CA TYR A 89 -11.35 -0.70 7.27
C TYR A 89 -10.75 -0.04 8.51
N GLU A 90 -11.26 1.13 8.91
CA GLU A 90 -10.78 1.83 10.11
C GLU A 90 -11.05 0.98 11.37
N LYS A 91 -12.24 0.43 11.48
CA LYS A 91 -12.63 -0.42 12.58
C LYS A 91 -11.73 -1.65 12.72
N LEU A 92 -11.39 -2.28 11.59
CA LEU A 92 -10.54 -3.47 11.58
C LEU A 92 -9.06 -3.14 11.73
N GLY A 93 -8.67 -1.87 11.69
CA GLY A 93 -7.28 -1.45 11.86
C GLY A 93 -6.40 -1.67 10.63
N VAL A 94 -7.00 -1.95 9.48
CA VAL A 94 -6.20 -2.26 8.29
C VAL A 94 -5.53 -1.05 7.68
N ILE A 95 -6.05 0.16 7.92
CA ILE A 95 -5.39 1.39 7.46
C ILE A 95 -4.06 1.56 8.20
N ASP A 96 -4.06 1.34 9.52
CA ASP A 96 -2.83 1.35 10.30
C ASP A 96 -1.88 0.24 9.90
N ASP A 97 -2.41 -0.95 9.60
CA ASP A 97 -1.61 -2.08 9.10
C ASP A 97 -0.93 -1.71 7.78
N ALA A 98 -1.63 -1.04 6.88
CA ALA A 98 -1.06 -0.60 5.60
C ALA A 98 0.07 0.39 5.81
N LYS A 99 -0.13 1.37 6.71
CA LYS A 99 0.93 2.34 7.03
C LYS A 99 2.16 1.67 7.62
N ALA A 100 1.96 0.70 8.50
CA ALA A 100 3.06 -0.08 9.09
C ALA A 100 3.79 -0.91 8.04
N ALA A 101 3.04 -1.52 7.12
CA ALA A 101 3.63 -2.31 6.03
C ALA A 101 4.47 -1.44 5.09
N ILE A 102 3.98 -0.24 4.76
CA ILE A 102 4.73 0.71 3.93
C ILE A 102 6.07 1.03 4.59
N ARG A 103 6.06 1.35 5.88
CA ARG A 103 7.29 1.63 6.63
C ARG A 103 8.24 0.43 6.64
N SER A 104 7.69 -0.75 6.90
CA SER A 104 8.49 -1.99 6.97
C SER A 104 9.18 -2.30 5.63
N TYR A 105 8.44 -2.25 4.53
CA TYR A 105 9.02 -2.53 3.21
C TYR A 105 9.97 -1.44 2.77
N THR A 106 9.70 -0.18 3.09
CA THR A 106 10.63 0.93 2.82
C THR A 106 11.94 0.71 3.57
N ASN A 107 11.87 0.32 4.84
CA ASN A 107 13.07 0.05 5.64
C ASN A 107 13.85 -1.15 5.10
N LYS A 108 13.17 -2.18 4.63
CA LYS A 108 13.83 -3.33 4.00
C LYS A 108 14.55 -2.92 2.73
N ALA A 109 13.92 -2.05 1.93
CA ALA A 109 14.54 -1.52 0.71
C ALA A 109 15.82 -0.75 1.05
N LEU A 110 15.73 0.17 2.01
CA LEU A 110 16.88 0.97 2.45
C LEU A 110 17.98 0.10 3.04
N GLY A 111 17.60 -0.92 3.81
CA GLY A 111 18.57 -1.88 4.36
C GLY A 111 19.32 -2.64 3.27
N SER A 112 18.62 -2.93 2.16
CA SER A 112 19.26 -3.64 1.04
C SER A 112 20.35 -2.81 0.37
N ILE A 113 20.15 -1.51 0.21
CA ILE A 113 21.12 -0.64 -0.48
C ILE A 113 22.27 -0.21 0.42
N ASN A 114 22.16 -0.36 1.73
CA ASN A 114 23.28 -0.07 2.64
C ASN A 114 24.48 -0.97 2.37
N LYS A 115 24.29 -2.05 1.66
CA LYS A 115 25.36 -2.99 1.28
C LYS A 115 26.05 -2.60 -0.03
N LEU A 116 25.63 -1.52 -0.68
CA LEU A 116 26.24 -1.08 -1.93
C LEU A 116 27.67 -0.60 -1.70
N SER A 117 28.52 -0.87 -2.69
CA SER A 117 29.93 -0.48 -2.65
C SER A 117 30.12 1.03 -2.78
N ASN A 118 29.22 1.71 -3.47
CA ASN A 118 29.33 3.15 -3.75
C ASN A 118 28.35 3.92 -2.86
N LYS A 119 28.88 4.68 -1.92
CA LYS A 119 28.04 5.43 -0.96
C LYS A 119 27.28 6.59 -1.58
N SER A 120 27.79 7.17 -2.67
CA SER A 120 27.06 8.23 -3.38
C SER A 120 25.76 7.69 -3.97
N GLU A 121 25.79 6.47 -4.49
CA GLU A 121 24.59 5.82 -5.01
C GLU A 121 23.59 5.52 -3.89
N VAL A 122 24.07 5.14 -2.71
CA VAL A 122 23.21 4.90 -1.55
C VAL A 122 22.40 6.14 -1.21
N GLU A 123 23.02 7.32 -1.19
CA GLU A 123 22.32 8.57 -0.91
C GLU A 123 21.22 8.87 -1.92
N ILE A 124 21.47 8.60 -3.19
CA ILE A 124 20.48 8.80 -4.26
C ILE A 124 19.26 7.90 -4.02
N PHE A 125 19.50 6.62 -3.67
CA PHE A 125 18.40 5.69 -3.44
C PHE A 125 17.60 6.02 -2.17
N TYR A 126 18.27 6.53 -1.12
CA TYR A 126 17.55 7.02 0.06
C TYR A 126 16.65 8.20 -0.30
N TRP A 127 17.18 9.15 -1.07
CA TRP A 127 16.41 10.28 -1.52
C TRP A 127 15.19 9.84 -2.36
N LEU A 128 15.41 8.91 -3.28
CA LEU A 128 14.34 8.42 -4.14
C LEU A 128 13.22 7.74 -3.35
N ALA A 129 13.58 6.86 -2.41
CA ALA A 129 12.62 6.19 -1.56
C ALA A 129 11.80 7.19 -0.74
N ASP A 130 12.48 8.16 -0.14
CA ASP A 130 11.85 9.21 0.65
C ASP A 130 10.87 10.03 -0.20
N SER A 131 11.30 10.42 -1.40
CA SER A 131 10.46 11.19 -2.33
C SER A 131 9.21 10.45 -2.76
N LEU A 132 9.35 9.15 -3.08
CA LEU A 132 8.21 8.34 -3.51
C LEU A 132 7.19 8.14 -2.41
N ILE A 133 7.66 7.89 -1.18
CA ILE A 133 6.77 7.62 -0.06
C ILE A 133 6.14 8.92 0.48
N LYS A 134 6.87 10.02 0.51
CA LYS A 134 6.36 11.29 1.03
C LYS A 134 5.47 12.07 0.07
N ARG A 135 5.60 11.86 -1.23
CA ARG A 135 4.87 12.65 -2.22
C ARG A 135 3.36 12.68 -2.02
N ASN A 136 2.83 11.69 -1.32
CA ASN A 136 1.39 11.49 -1.17
C ASN A 136 0.88 11.78 0.24
N LYS A 137 1.69 12.44 1.05
CA LYS A 137 1.25 12.82 2.40
C LYS A 137 0.48 14.13 2.39
#